data_92d2db82f790edf08dd5bcf934f0dde1
#
_entry.id   92d2db82f790edf08dd5bcf934f0dde1
#
_cell.length_a   1.000
_cell.length_b   1.000
_cell.length_c   1.000
_cell.angle_alpha   90.00
_cell.angle_beta   90.00
_cell.angle_gamma   90.00
#
_symmetry.space_group_name_H-M   'P 1'
#
loop_
_entity.id
_entity.type
_entity.pdbx_description
1 polymer ?
#
loop_
_entity_poly.entity_id
_entity_poly.type
_entity_poly.pdbx_seq_one_letter_code
_entity_poly.pdbx_strand_id
1 'polypeptide(L)' 'MKVRLRNPDREVEVAGNRKVHVILAELGIHPDTVLVIRESELLTREDRPGEDDVIEIRPVISGGAP' A
#
# COMPACT_ATOMS: atom_id res chain seq x y z
N MET A 1 -1.77 5.99 -10.53
CA MET A 1 -2.19 4.85 -9.71
C MET A 1 -2.91 5.36 -8.48
N LYS A 2 -3.98 4.69 -8.12
CA LYS A 2 -4.75 5.08 -6.95
C LYS A 2 -4.36 4.26 -5.75
N VAL A 3 -4.22 4.91 -4.62
CA VAL A 3 -3.92 4.24 -3.36
C VAL A 3 -5.07 4.53 -2.40
N ARG A 4 -5.71 3.47 -1.92
CA ARG A 4 -6.81 3.57 -0.97
C ARG A 4 -6.27 3.29 0.42
N LEU A 5 -6.47 4.25 1.30
CA LEU A 5 -5.98 4.15 2.67
C LEU A 5 -7.15 3.96 3.61
N ARG A 6 -6.87 3.35 4.74
CA ARG A 6 -7.86 3.17 5.80
C ARG A 6 -7.45 3.93 7.02
N ASN A 7 -8.46 4.33 7.79
CA ASN A 7 -8.26 4.98 9.09
C ASN A 7 -7.50 6.28 9.01
N PRO A 8 -8.06 7.29 8.36
CA PRO A 8 -9.39 7.33 7.78
C PRO A 8 -9.38 6.83 6.35
N ASP A 9 -10.55 6.44 5.87
CA ASP A 9 -10.68 6.05 4.49
C ASP A 9 -10.42 7.24 3.60
N ARG A 10 -9.48 7.09 2.70
CA ARG A 10 -9.24 8.15 1.73
C ARG A 10 -8.46 7.56 0.55
N GLU A 11 -8.44 8.32 -0.52
CA GLU A 11 -7.81 7.92 -1.74
C GLU A 11 -6.79 8.97 -2.13
N VAL A 12 -5.61 8.56 -2.50
CA VAL A 12 -4.59 9.48 -3.00
C VAL A 12 -4.08 8.94 -4.31
N GLU A 13 -3.55 9.85 -5.13
CA GLU A 13 -3.01 9.44 -6.40
C GLU A 13 -1.51 9.60 -6.39
N VAL A 14 -0.80 8.59 -6.87
CA VAL A 14 0.65 8.60 -6.91
C VAL A 14 1.10 8.01 -8.23
N ALA A 15 2.33 8.21 -8.58
CA ALA A 15 2.89 7.61 -9.79
C ALA A 15 3.02 6.11 -9.60
N GLY A 16 2.64 5.37 -10.63
CA GLY A 16 2.77 3.93 -10.61
C GLY A 16 4.09 3.47 -11.19
N ASN A 17 4.16 2.19 -11.52
CA ASN A 17 5.33 1.58 -12.14
C ASN A 17 6.57 1.70 -11.27
N ARG A 18 6.38 1.70 -9.97
CA ARG A 18 7.46 1.74 -8.99
C ARG A 18 7.26 0.64 -7.98
N LYS A 19 8.31 0.25 -7.32
CA LYS A 19 8.20 -0.78 -6.31
C LYS A 19 7.33 -0.31 -5.16
N VAL A 20 6.61 -1.23 -4.58
CA VAL A 20 5.69 -0.93 -3.48
C VAL A 20 6.41 -0.19 -2.36
N HIS A 21 7.61 -0.63 -1.98
CA HIS A 21 8.29 0.03 -0.86
C HIS A 21 8.65 1.48 -1.18
N VAL A 22 8.89 1.78 -2.46
CA VAL A 22 9.17 3.17 -2.86
C VAL A 22 7.92 4.02 -2.72
N ILE A 23 6.78 3.47 -3.17
CA ILE A 23 5.50 4.18 -3.07
C ILE A 23 5.16 4.44 -1.60
N LEU A 24 5.34 3.44 -0.76
CA LEU A 24 5.03 3.60 0.66
C LEU A 24 5.95 4.64 1.31
N ALA A 25 7.22 4.66 0.92
CA ALA A 25 8.15 5.65 1.47
C ALA A 25 7.70 7.06 1.10
N GLU A 26 7.23 7.23 -0.12
CA GLU A 26 6.73 8.53 -0.55
C GLU A 26 5.52 8.97 0.28
N LEU A 27 4.70 8.02 0.68
CA LEU A 27 3.52 8.31 1.48
C LEU A 27 3.83 8.41 2.98
N GLY A 28 5.07 8.15 3.35
CA GLY A 28 5.45 8.18 4.76
C GLY A 28 4.98 6.97 5.54
N ILE A 29 4.79 5.87 4.86
CA ILE A 29 4.27 4.65 5.50
C ILE A 29 5.38 3.62 5.54
N HIS A 30 5.56 3.02 6.70
CA HIS A 30 6.56 1.99 6.87
C HIS A 30 6.03 0.66 6.31
N PRO A 31 6.78 0.00 5.42
CA PRO A 31 6.24 -1.21 4.77
C PRO A 31 5.90 -2.34 5.73
N ASP A 32 6.57 -2.40 6.86
CA ASP A 32 6.33 -3.49 7.81
C ASP A 32 5.04 -3.33 8.60
N THR A 33 4.38 -2.20 8.47
CA THR A 33 3.19 -1.92 9.26
C THR A 33 1.90 -2.06 8.47
N VAL A 34 1.99 -2.43 7.21
CA VAL A 34 0.80 -2.48 6.35
C VAL A 34 0.86 -3.68 5.42
N LEU A 35 -0.32 -4.05 4.94
CA LEU A 35 -0.47 -4.97 3.82
C LEU A 35 -0.89 -4.16 2.61
N VAL A 36 -0.37 -4.54 1.45
CA VAL A 36 -0.70 -3.87 0.20
C VAL A 36 -1.42 -4.89 -0.68
N ILE A 37 -2.62 -4.55 -1.10
CA ILE A 37 -3.49 -5.49 -1.81
C ILE A 37 -3.93 -4.86 -3.12
N ARG A 38 -3.80 -5.62 -4.21
CA ARG A 38 -4.32 -5.23 -5.50
C ARG A 38 -5.37 -6.26 -5.90
N GLU A 39 -6.62 -5.82 -5.98
CA GLU A 39 -7.73 -6.71 -6.21
C GLU A 39 -7.76 -7.72 -5.07
N SER A 40 -7.54 -8.95 -5.30
CA SER A 40 -7.50 -9.92 -4.21
C SER A 40 -6.09 -10.44 -3.98
N GLU A 41 -5.12 -9.75 -4.50
CA GLU A 41 -3.75 -10.24 -4.49
C GLU A 41 -2.90 -9.44 -3.53
N LEU A 42 -2.19 -10.14 -2.67
CA LEU A 42 -1.27 -9.49 -1.74
C LEU A 42 0.03 -9.19 -2.47
N LEU A 43 0.43 -7.94 -2.47
CA LEU A 43 1.66 -7.52 -3.14
C LEU A 43 2.81 -7.51 -2.16
N THR A 44 4.00 -7.83 -2.68
CA THR A 44 5.21 -7.73 -1.89
C THR A 44 5.83 -6.36 -2.11
N ARG A 45 6.83 -6.04 -1.31
CA ARG A 45 7.47 -4.74 -1.42
C ARG A 45 8.23 -4.57 -2.74
N GLU A 46 8.52 -5.67 -3.44
CA GLU A 46 9.23 -5.61 -4.70
C GLU A 46 8.32 -5.54 -5.92
N ASP A 47 7.04 -5.74 -5.73
CA ASP A 47 6.09 -5.66 -6.83
C ASP A 47 5.97 -4.23 -7.33
N ARG A 48 5.62 -4.09 -8.61
CA ARG A 48 5.49 -2.78 -9.24
C ARG A 48 4.09 -2.62 -9.83
N PRO A 49 3.15 -2.12 -9.05
CA PRO A 49 1.82 -1.87 -9.61
C PRO A 49 1.88 -0.80 -10.70
N GLY A 50 1.04 -0.94 -11.69
CA GLY A 50 1.05 -0.05 -12.84
C GLY A 50 0.28 1.22 -12.62
N GLU A 51 0.36 2.11 -13.61
CA GLU A 51 -0.30 3.41 -13.51
C GLU A 51 -1.81 3.32 -13.38
N ASP A 52 -2.39 2.28 -13.95
CA ASP A 52 -3.83 2.13 -13.94
C ASP A 52 -4.32 1.26 -12.80
N ASP A 53 -3.43 0.79 -11.97
CA ASP A 53 -3.82 -0.08 -10.86
C ASP A 53 -4.37 0.71 -9.70
N VAL A 54 -5.20 0.02 -8.92
CA VAL A 54 -5.71 0.54 -7.66
C VAL A 54 -5.22 -0.39 -6.58
N ILE A 55 -4.52 0.14 -5.61
CA ILE A 55 -4.06 -0.68 -4.50
C ILE A 55 -4.70 -0.19 -3.22
N GLU A 56 -4.85 -1.13 -2.30
CA GLU A 56 -5.41 -0.83 -1.00
C GLU A 56 -4.35 -1.10 0.05
N ILE A 57 -4.19 -0.18 0.99
CA ILE A 57 -3.22 -0.31 2.06
C ILE A 57 -3.98 -0.51 3.35
N ARG A 58 -3.75 -1.64 4.01
CA ARG A 58 -4.41 -1.99 5.26
C ARG A 58 -3.40 -2.05 6.37
N PRO A 59 -3.66 -1.39 7.49
CA PRO A 59 -2.74 -1.49 8.61
C PRO A 59 -2.75 -2.91 9.19
N VAL A 60 -1.59 -3.35 9.59
CA VAL A 60 -1.44 -4.62 10.27
C VAL A 60 -1.30 -4.32 11.75
N ILE A 61 -2.18 -4.85 12.52
CA ILE A 61 -2.09 -4.68 13.94
C ILE A 61 -1.23 -5.78 14.46
N SER A 62 0.02 -5.52 14.51
CA SER A 62 0.88 -6.52 14.92
C SER A 62 0.79 -6.69 16.37
N GLY A 63 0.68 -7.46 16.75
CA GLY A 63 0.74 -7.54 17.96
C GLY A 63 0.12 -7.55 18.80
N GLY A 64 -0.54 -7.33 18.51
CA GLY A 64 -1.28 -7.26 19.39
C GLY A 64 -0.85 -7.94 20.51
N ALA A 65 -0.25 -8.35 20.61
CA ALA A 65 0.00 -8.85 21.67
C ALA A 65 0.28 -8.47 22.51
N PRO A 66 0.24 -8.54 23.18
CA PRO A 66 0.18 -8.71 24.19
C PRO A 66 0.29 -9.03 24.87
#